data_c03fc0972adea5a2eb3667e9b35ce715
#
_entry.id   c03fc0972adea5a2eb3667e9b35ce715
#
_cell.length_a   1.000
_cell.length_b   1.000
_cell.length_c   1.000
_cell.angle_alpha   90.00
_cell.angle_beta   90.00
_cell.angle_gamma   90.00
#
_symmetry.space_group_name_H-M   'P 1'
#
loop_
_entity.id
_entity.type
_entity.pdbx_description
1 polymer ?
#
loop_
_entity_poly.entity_id
_entity_poly.type
_entity_poly.pdbx_seq_one_letter_code
_entity_poly.pdbx_strand_id
1 'polypeptide(L)'
;MELPCFEPRLDADQAVDRTDRLTPTSFLLSTLRSLLGRSDDADPDVTVLYYPDYLAYTTVTLRRVGRSDKDDKFIAAVDAATGRVGEVDVTLPDVETREVADERVVPIEYDEADAEREWDEWLFSYVDRTYRPIKQPETSLDRLELVYTPYYVVDYGPDEDRYAISALTKQVELLEDIPPLADAYTAPASRA
;
A
#
# COMPACT_ATOMS: atom_id res chain seq x y z
N MET A 1 -8.33 6.35 16.76
CA MET A 1 -7.83 7.66 16.30
C MET A 1 -8.48 8.06 14.99
N GLU A 2 -8.50 9.36 14.64
CA GLU A 2 -8.95 9.82 13.31
C GLU A 2 -7.76 9.88 12.35
N LEU A 3 -7.88 9.23 11.19
CA LEU A 3 -6.80 9.11 10.20
C LEU A 3 -7.25 9.56 8.81
N PRO A 4 -6.40 10.28 8.05
CA PRO A 4 -6.63 10.55 6.63
C PRO A 4 -6.38 9.27 5.84
N CYS A 5 -7.44 8.66 5.33
CA CYS A 5 -7.39 7.38 4.62
C CYS A 5 -7.84 7.55 3.18
N PHE A 6 -7.21 6.84 2.26
CA PHE A 6 -7.74 6.72 0.90
C PHE A 6 -9.10 6.03 0.89
N GLU A 7 -9.99 6.49 0.02
CA GLU A 7 -11.23 5.78 -0.26
C GLU A 7 -10.91 4.42 -0.91
N PRO A 8 -11.39 3.29 -0.34
CA PRO A 8 -11.10 1.97 -0.87
C PRO A 8 -11.77 1.76 -2.24
N ARG A 9 -11.03 1.21 -3.20
CA ARG A 9 -11.53 0.85 -4.54
C ARG A 9 -12.07 -0.57 -4.63
N LEU A 10 -12.05 -1.30 -3.54
CA LEU A 10 -12.65 -2.61 -3.39
C LEU A 10 -13.18 -2.77 -1.97
N ASP A 11 -14.16 -3.64 -1.79
CA ASP A 11 -14.68 -4.05 -0.49
C ASP A 11 -14.11 -5.41 -0.03
N ALA A 12 -14.51 -5.85 1.17
CA ALA A 12 -14.03 -7.10 1.76
C ALA A 12 -14.39 -8.33 0.92
N ASP A 13 -15.60 -8.38 0.36
CA ASP A 13 -16.08 -9.51 -0.45
C ASP A 13 -15.26 -9.62 -1.74
N GLN A 14 -14.98 -8.47 -2.37
CA GLN A 14 -14.11 -8.42 -3.55
C GLN A 14 -12.66 -8.80 -3.24
N ALA A 15 -12.18 -8.54 -2.02
CA ALA A 15 -10.85 -8.96 -1.58
C ALA A 15 -10.77 -10.49 -1.51
N VAL A 16 -11.77 -11.15 -0.91
CA VAL A 16 -11.88 -12.62 -0.87
C VAL A 16 -11.94 -13.20 -2.27
N ASP A 17 -12.83 -12.69 -3.14
CA ASP A 17 -12.95 -13.13 -4.53
C ASP A 17 -11.62 -13.10 -5.31
N ARG A 18 -10.71 -12.19 -4.96
CA ARG A 18 -9.41 -12.08 -5.61
C ARG A 18 -8.43 -13.14 -5.16
N THR A 19 -8.41 -13.45 -3.87
CA THR A 19 -7.52 -14.50 -3.32
C THR A 19 -7.97 -15.88 -3.78
N ASP A 20 -9.26 -16.14 -3.87
CA ASP A 20 -9.80 -17.42 -4.36
C ASP A 20 -9.36 -17.74 -5.79
N ARG A 21 -9.15 -16.73 -6.63
CA ARG A 21 -8.66 -16.92 -8.02
C ARG A 21 -7.18 -17.26 -8.11
N LEU A 22 -6.39 -16.94 -7.08
CA LEU A 22 -4.95 -17.18 -7.05
C LEU A 22 -4.59 -18.56 -6.48
N THR A 23 -5.50 -19.19 -5.76
CA THR A 23 -5.33 -20.54 -5.20
C THR A 23 -5.99 -21.62 -6.08
N PRO A 24 -5.33 -22.07 -7.17
CA PRO A 24 -5.92 -23.07 -8.09
C PRO A 24 -6.20 -24.42 -7.39
N THR A 25 -5.57 -24.67 -6.26
CA THR A 25 -5.83 -25.84 -5.41
C THR A 25 -7.13 -25.74 -4.62
N SER A 26 -7.62 -24.54 -4.29
CA SER A 26 -8.87 -24.37 -3.53
C SER A 26 -10.07 -24.84 -4.33
N PHE A 27 -10.11 -24.57 -5.64
CA PHE A 27 -11.23 -24.98 -6.50
C PHE A 27 -11.33 -26.51 -6.65
N LEU A 28 -10.22 -27.24 -6.74
CA LEU A 28 -10.21 -28.70 -6.79
C LEU A 28 -10.45 -29.32 -5.41
N LEU A 29 -9.92 -28.70 -4.35
CA LEU A 29 -10.10 -29.13 -2.97
C LEU A 29 -11.50 -28.83 -2.45
N SER A 30 -12.10 -27.69 -2.79
CA SER A 30 -13.50 -27.36 -2.42
C SER A 30 -14.48 -28.36 -3.05
N THR A 31 -14.24 -28.74 -4.31
CA THR A 31 -15.07 -29.76 -5.00
C THR A 31 -14.89 -31.14 -4.38
N LEU A 32 -13.67 -31.51 -3.97
CA LEU A 32 -13.39 -32.79 -3.28
C LEU A 32 -13.88 -32.78 -1.83
N ARG A 33 -13.75 -31.66 -1.11
CA ARG A 33 -14.27 -31.48 0.26
C ARG A 33 -15.81 -31.55 0.29
N SER A 34 -16.48 -30.92 -0.67
CA SER A 34 -17.93 -30.99 -0.85
C SER A 34 -18.40 -32.43 -1.08
N LEU A 35 -17.64 -33.26 -1.80
CA LEU A 35 -17.93 -34.68 -2.04
C LEU A 35 -17.67 -35.57 -0.81
N LEU A 36 -16.78 -35.16 0.11
CA LEU A 36 -16.43 -35.88 1.31
C LEU A 36 -17.25 -35.52 2.55
N GLY A 37 -18.23 -34.60 2.42
CA GLY A 37 -19.16 -34.20 3.48
C GLY A 37 -18.49 -33.50 4.67
N ARG A 38 -17.30 -32.92 4.50
CA ARG A 38 -16.67 -32.02 5.45
C ARG A 38 -17.06 -30.59 5.12
N SER A 39 -18.15 -30.15 5.71
CA SER A 39 -18.58 -28.74 5.73
C SER A 39 -17.85 -28.00 6.86
N ASP A 40 -16.52 -27.78 6.70
CA ASP A 40 -15.79 -26.74 7.39
C ASP A 40 -15.37 -25.67 6.33
N ASP A 41 -16.35 -25.19 5.56
CA ASP A 41 -16.25 -23.93 4.84
C ASP A 41 -16.51 -22.81 5.88
N ALA A 42 -15.56 -22.60 6.79
CA ALA A 42 -15.52 -21.35 7.52
C ALA A 42 -15.16 -20.26 6.48
N ASP A 43 -16.05 -19.30 6.29
CA ASP A 43 -15.72 -18.12 5.51
C ASP A 43 -14.40 -17.53 6.03
N PRO A 44 -13.48 -17.10 5.14
CA PRO A 44 -12.21 -16.56 5.59
C PRO A 44 -12.44 -15.34 6.48
N ASP A 45 -11.64 -15.21 7.52
CA ASP A 45 -11.64 -14.00 8.33
C ASP A 45 -10.98 -12.85 7.56
N VAL A 46 -11.67 -11.70 7.48
CA VAL A 46 -11.16 -10.51 6.81
C VAL A 46 -10.91 -9.40 7.83
N THR A 47 -9.67 -8.98 7.93
CA THR A 47 -9.24 -7.86 8.79
C THR A 47 -8.77 -6.70 7.93
N VAL A 48 -9.16 -5.46 8.28
CA VAL A 48 -8.64 -4.26 7.62
C VAL A 48 -7.51 -3.68 8.46
N LEU A 49 -6.34 -3.48 7.84
CA LEU A 49 -5.21 -2.75 8.40
C LEU A 49 -4.97 -1.47 7.59
N TYR A 50 -4.43 -0.45 8.23
CA TYR A 50 -4.17 0.86 7.64
C TYR A 50 -2.67 1.11 7.58
N TYR A 51 -2.14 1.16 6.36
CA TYR A 51 -0.71 1.29 6.10
C TYR A 51 -0.34 2.75 5.84
N PRO A 52 0.66 3.33 6.55
CA PRO A 52 1.02 4.73 6.43
C PRO A 52 1.99 5.00 5.27
N ASP A 53 1.69 6.01 4.46
CA ASP A 53 2.56 6.54 3.42
C ASP A 53 2.60 8.07 3.50
N TYR A 54 3.77 8.68 3.25
CA TYR A 54 3.87 10.12 2.98
C TYR A 54 3.82 10.37 1.49
N LEU A 55 2.90 11.22 1.05
CA LEU A 55 2.81 11.68 -0.33
C LEU A 55 3.64 12.97 -0.50
N ALA A 56 4.71 12.88 -1.25
CA ALA A 56 5.61 13.99 -1.58
C ALA A 56 5.24 14.57 -2.95
N TYR A 57 4.57 15.72 -2.95
CA TYR A 57 4.24 16.47 -4.17
C TYR A 57 5.47 17.23 -4.62
N THR A 58 5.98 16.89 -5.79
CA THR A 58 7.30 17.31 -6.27
C THR A 58 7.20 18.10 -7.55
N THR A 59 7.94 19.21 -7.65
CA THR A 59 8.16 19.94 -8.89
C THR A 59 9.64 19.86 -9.28
N VAL A 60 9.91 19.55 -10.54
CA VAL A 60 11.25 19.53 -11.15
C VAL A 60 11.28 20.53 -12.30
N THR A 61 12.09 21.60 -12.17
CA THR A 61 12.27 22.61 -13.20
C THR A 61 13.48 22.29 -14.07
N LEU A 62 13.24 21.89 -15.31
CA LEU A 62 14.25 21.54 -16.29
C LEU A 62 14.68 22.78 -17.09
N ARG A 63 15.93 23.22 -16.92
CA ARG A 63 16.50 24.32 -17.68
C ARG A 63 16.82 23.91 -19.10
N ARG A 64 16.32 24.64 -20.09
CA ARG A 64 16.53 24.36 -21.52
C ARG A 64 17.35 25.45 -22.19
N VAL A 65 18.36 25.06 -22.97
CA VAL A 65 19.14 26.01 -23.75
C VAL A 65 18.31 26.53 -24.93
N GLY A 66 18.11 27.84 -24.97
CA GLY A 66 17.39 28.51 -26.10
C GLY A 66 15.87 28.31 -26.11
N ARG A 67 15.28 27.81 -25.01
CA ARG A 67 13.84 27.67 -24.84
C ARG A 67 13.47 28.03 -23.38
N SER A 68 12.17 28.26 -23.15
CA SER A 68 11.66 28.41 -21.78
C SER A 68 11.88 27.14 -20.95
N ASP A 69 12.15 27.30 -19.67
CA ASP A 69 12.23 26.20 -18.72
C ASP A 69 10.92 25.39 -18.72
N LYS A 70 11.00 24.14 -18.35
CA LYS A 70 9.84 23.25 -18.26
C LYS A 70 9.72 22.72 -16.84
N ASP A 71 8.58 22.96 -16.22
CA ASP A 71 8.23 22.32 -14.97
C ASP A 71 7.57 20.95 -15.26
N ASP A 72 8.01 19.96 -14.52
CA ASP A 72 7.38 18.64 -14.46
C ASP A 72 6.95 18.38 -13.02
N LYS A 73 5.74 17.85 -12.84
CA LYS A 73 5.15 17.63 -11.52
C LYS A 73 4.74 16.18 -11.40
N PHE A 74 5.11 15.58 -10.27
CA PHE A 74 4.73 14.21 -9.94
C PHE A 74 4.55 14.06 -8.43
N ILE A 75 4.04 12.91 -8.02
CA ILE A 75 3.91 12.51 -6.63
C ILE A 75 4.85 11.34 -6.40
N ALA A 76 5.65 11.39 -5.35
CA ALA A 76 6.35 10.25 -4.82
C ALA A 76 5.66 9.79 -3.53
N ALA A 77 5.64 8.50 -3.25
CA ALA A 77 5.24 7.96 -1.97
C ALA A 77 6.49 7.53 -1.20
N VAL A 78 6.55 7.91 0.07
CA VAL A 78 7.53 7.42 1.03
C VAL A 78 6.78 6.52 1.99
N ASP A 79 7.10 5.24 1.97
CA ASP A 79 6.57 4.24 2.89
C ASP A 79 7.02 4.58 4.32
N ALA A 80 6.10 4.98 5.17
CA ALA A 80 6.39 5.43 6.53
C ALA A 80 6.77 4.30 7.50
N ALA A 81 6.59 3.04 7.10
CA ALA A 81 7.02 1.88 7.89
C ALA A 81 8.42 1.37 7.49
N THR A 82 8.86 1.59 6.22
CA THR A 82 10.10 1.03 5.72
C THR A 82 11.10 2.05 5.16
N GLY A 83 10.69 3.30 4.97
CA GLY A 83 11.50 4.36 4.35
C GLY A 83 11.69 4.21 2.83
N ARG A 84 11.03 3.24 2.19
CA ARG A 84 11.14 3.06 0.73
C ARG A 84 10.44 4.18 -0.01
N VAL A 85 11.06 4.66 -1.09
CA VAL A 85 10.50 5.74 -1.91
C VAL A 85 10.25 5.25 -3.33
N GLY A 86 9.10 5.64 -3.89
CA GLY A 86 8.74 5.34 -5.27
C GLY A 86 7.85 6.40 -5.89
N GLU A 87 7.89 6.52 -7.23
CA GLU A 87 6.95 7.36 -7.95
C GLU A 87 5.55 6.75 -7.93
N VAL A 88 4.53 7.59 -7.71
CA VAL A 88 3.12 7.19 -7.78
C VAL A 88 2.66 7.29 -9.23
N ASP A 89 2.46 6.14 -9.87
CA ASP A 89 2.03 6.02 -11.27
C ASP A 89 0.52 5.71 -11.42
N VAL A 90 -0.21 5.75 -10.29
CA VAL A 90 -1.65 5.50 -10.25
C VAL A 90 -2.42 6.76 -9.93
N THR A 91 -3.65 6.87 -10.45
CA THR A 91 -4.56 7.94 -10.02
C THR A 91 -4.94 7.69 -8.57
N LEU A 92 -4.65 8.64 -7.68
CA LEU A 92 -5.04 8.55 -6.29
C LEU A 92 -6.55 8.81 -6.13
N PRO A 93 -7.26 8.06 -5.28
CA PRO A 93 -8.64 8.37 -4.90
C PRO A 93 -8.69 9.54 -3.91
N ASP A 94 -9.88 9.97 -3.57
CA ASP A 94 -10.09 10.97 -2.53
C ASP A 94 -9.61 10.45 -1.16
N VAL A 95 -9.20 11.39 -0.30
CA VAL A 95 -8.79 11.11 1.08
C VAL A 95 -9.93 11.53 2.00
N GLU A 96 -10.36 10.62 2.85
CA GLU A 96 -11.40 10.83 3.85
C GLU A 96 -10.83 10.63 5.26
N THR A 97 -11.35 11.39 6.22
CA THR A 97 -11.04 11.14 7.63
C THR A 97 -11.87 9.96 8.13
N ARG A 98 -11.20 8.94 8.69
CA ARG A 98 -11.84 7.76 9.25
C ARG A 98 -11.44 7.55 10.70
N GLU A 99 -12.41 7.15 11.52
CA GLU A 99 -12.15 6.68 12.87
C GLU A 99 -11.67 5.22 12.82
N VAL A 100 -10.44 5.00 13.28
CA VAL A 100 -9.76 3.69 13.22
C VAL A 100 -9.29 3.32 14.63
N ALA A 101 -9.43 2.04 14.97
CA ALA A 101 -8.88 1.48 16.20
C ALA A 101 -7.35 1.38 16.10
N ASP A 102 -6.64 1.72 17.16
CA ASP A 102 -5.18 1.84 17.17
C ASP A 102 -4.47 0.52 16.79
N GLU A 103 -5.05 -0.61 17.18
CA GLU A 103 -4.55 -1.96 16.86
C GLU A 103 -4.67 -2.34 15.37
N ARG A 104 -5.31 -1.52 14.57
CA ARG A 104 -5.45 -1.72 13.11
C ARG A 104 -4.54 -0.83 12.29
N VAL A 105 -3.68 -0.08 12.94
CA VAL A 105 -2.78 0.86 12.28
C VAL A 105 -1.37 0.32 12.30
N VAL A 106 -0.74 0.23 11.13
CA VAL A 106 0.68 -0.12 11.02
C VAL A 106 1.50 1.02 11.62
N PRO A 107 2.47 0.73 12.51
CA PRO A 107 3.30 1.75 13.13
C PRO A 107 4.09 2.57 12.12
N ILE A 108 4.26 3.87 12.41
CA ILE A 108 5.16 4.75 11.68
C ILE A 108 6.56 4.59 12.30
N GLU A 109 7.53 4.17 11.49
CA GLU A 109 8.95 4.06 11.86
C GLU A 109 9.76 5.25 11.33
N TYR A 110 9.30 5.87 10.24
CA TYR A 110 9.89 7.06 9.62
C TYR A 110 8.93 8.22 9.82
N ASP A 111 9.35 9.21 10.61
CA ASP A 111 8.55 10.41 10.81
C ASP A 111 8.63 11.36 9.59
N GLU A 112 7.95 12.52 9.67
CA GLU A 112 7.91 13.50 8.59
C GLU A 112 9.31 13.97 8.16
N ALA A 113 10.23 14.18 9.11
CA ALA A 113 11.59 14.63 8.82
C ALA A 113 12.43 13.51 8.19
N ASP A 114 12.22 12.27 8.62
CA ASP A 114 12.83 11.10 8.01
C ASP A 114 12.30 10.90 6.58
N ALA A 115 11.00 11.02 6.38
CA ALA A 115 10.37 10.89 5.06
C ALA A 115 10.87 11.96 4.07
N GLU A 116 11.04 13.21 4.51
CA GLU A 116 11.62 14.28 3.68
C GLU A 116 13.06 13.96 3.27
N ARG A 117 13.87 13.42 4.18
CA ARG A 117 15.25 13.01 3.91
C ARG A 117 15.31 11.86 2.89
N GLU A 118 14.52 10.79 3.08
CA GLU A 118 14.48 9.65 2.16
C GLU A 118 14.00 10.08 0.77
N TRP A 119 13.00 10.98 0.71
CA TRP A 119 12.55 11.58 -0.53
C TRP A 119 13.66 12.34 -1.25
N ASP A 120 14.42 13.21 -0.56
CA ASP A 120 15.50 14.02 -1.16
C ASP A 120 16.62 13.14 -1.73
N GLU A 121 17.04 12.11 -0.98
CA GLU A 121 18.04 11.14 -1.43
C GLU A 121 17.59 10.36 -2.67
N TRP A 122 16.34 9.89 -2.67
CA TRP A 122 15.75 9.19 -3.81
C TRP A 122 15.60 10.11 -5.03
N LEU A 123 15.13 11.35 -4.81
CA LEU A 123 14.85 12.33 -5.86
C LEU A 123 16.10 12.62 -6.71
N PHE A 124 17.26 12.76 -6.09
CA PHE A 124 18.51 12.97 -6.81
C PHE A 124 18.76 11.87 -7.86
N SER A 125 18.62 10.63 -7.46
CA SER A 125 18.82 9.47 -8.34
C SER A 125 17.71 9.34 -9.39
N TYR A 126 16.48 9.65 -9.01
CA TYR A 126 15.31 9.63 -9.89
C TYR A 126 15.45 10.65 -11.02
N VAL A 127 15.80 11.88 -10.70
CA VAL A 127 15.97 13.00 -11.64
C VAL A 127 17.08 12.69 -12.65
N ASP A 128 18.22 12.21 -12.21
CA ASP A 128 19.34 11.86 -13.09
C ASP A 128 18.96 10.76 -14.08
N ARG A 129 18.30 9.71 -13.61
CA ARG A 129 17.88 8.57 -14.42
C ARG A 129 16.77 8.93 -15.42
N THR A 130 15.78 9.71 -14.98
CA THR A 130 14.56 10.00 -15.75
C THR A 130 14.78 11.09 -16.78
N TYR A 131 15.42 12.19 -16.37
CA TYR A 131 15.52 13.40 -17.21
C TYR A 131 16.88 13.55 -17.92
N ARG A 132 17.94 12.87 -17.42
CA ARG A 132 19.32 12.97 -17.94
C ARG A 132 19.71 14.42 -18.21
N PRO A 133 19.62 15.30 -17.21
CA PRO A 133 19.74 16.74 -17.42
C PRO A 133 21.18 17.14 -17.79
N ILE A 134 21.34 18.07 -18.74
CA ILE A 134 22.66 18.64 -19.07
C ILE A 134 23.14 19.59 -17.95
N LYS A 135 22.21 20.21 -17.25
CA LYS A 135 22.45 21.05 -16.07
C LYS A 135 21.54 20.54 -14.96
N GLN A 136 22.05 20.60 -13.74
CA GLN A 136 21.27 20.18 -12.57
C GLN A 136 19.95 20.96 -12.54
N PRO A 137 18.79 20.29 -12.50
CA PRO A 137 17.50 20.93 -12.43
C PRO A 137 17.28 21.49 -11.02
N GLU A 138 16.35 22.43 -10.93
CA GLU A 138 15.83 22.88 -9.64
C GLU A 138 14.70 21.94 -9.23
N THR A 139 14.72 21.49 -7.97
CA THR A 139 13.71 20.61 -7.40
C THR A 139 13.07 21.27 -6.20
N SER A 140 11.78 21.06 -6.00
CA SER A 140 11.07 21.51 -4.80
C SER A 140 10.11 20.44 -4.29
N LEU A 141 10.03 20.31 -2.98
CA LEU A 141 8.95 19.62 -2.29
C LEU A 141 7.85 20.65 -2.06
N ASP A 142 6.76 20.55 -2.82
CA ASP A 142 5.66 21.49 -2.72
C ASP A 142 4.79 21.20 -1.49
N ARG A 143 4.64 19.92 -1.13
CA ARG A 143 3.83 19.45 -0.02
C ARG A 143 4.22 18.02 0.35
N LEU A 144 4.18 17.71 1.65
CA LEU A 144 4.30 16.36 2.20
C LEU A 144 3.05 16.05 3.05
N GLU A 145 2.37 14.97 2.77
CA GLU A 145 1.12 14.60 3.44
C GLU A 145 1.13 13.14 3.87
N LEU A 146 0.89 12.89 5.15
CA LEU A 146 0.66 11.54 5.66
C LEU A 146 -0.75 11.08 5.28
N VAL A 147 -0.84 9.91 4.65
CA VAL A 147 -2.10 9.25 4.29
C VAL A 147 -2.02 7.77 4.62
N TYR A 148 -3.17 7.13 4.79
CA TYR A 148 -3.23 5.70 5.09
C TYR A 148 -3.93 4.94 3.98
N THR A 149 -3.28 3.89 3.49
CA THR A 149 -3.83 2.95 2.52
C THR A 149 -4.50 1.79 3.26
N PRO A 150 -5.82 1.53 3.08
CA PRO A 150 -6.44 0.34 3.64
C PRO A 150 -5.95 -0.91 2.92
N TYR A 151 -5.60 -1.93 3.72
CA TYR A 151 -5.27 -3.28 3.26
C TYR A 151 -6.25 -4.27 3.86
N TYR A 152 -6.78 -5.17 3.04
CA TYR A 152 -7.56 -6.30 3.51
C TYR A 152 -6.63 -7.49 3.72
N VAL A 153 -6.58 -8.00 4.95
CA VAL A 153 -5.91 -9.26 5.27
C VAL A 153 -6.96 -10.36 5.27
N VAL A 154 -6.79 -11.32 4.37
CA VAL A 154 -7.66 -12.50 4.24
C VAL A 154 -6.95 -13.71 4.84
N ASP A 155 -7.54 -14.29 5.89
CA ASP A 155 -7.00 -15.42 6.66
C ASP A 155 -7.92 -16.63 6.49
N TYR A 156 -7.43 -17.70 5.85
CA TYR A 156 -8.15 -18.95 5.63
C TYR A 156 -7.94 -19.97 6.76
N GLY A 157 -7.14 -19.62 7.77
CA GLY A 157 -6.88 -20.44 8.94
C GLY A 157 -5.40 -20.77 9.15
N PRO A 158 -5.08 -21.52 10.21
CA PRO A 158 -3.70 -21.67 10.70
C PRO A 158 -2.77 -22.45 9.77
N ASP A 159 -3.31 -23.28 8.89
CA ASP A 159 -2.54 -24.13 7.96
C ASP A 159 -2.57 -23.61 6.52
N GLU A 160 -3.13 -22.42 6.30
CA GLU A 160 -3.29 -21.81 4.97
C GLU A 160 -2.49 -20.50 4.89
N ASP A 161 -2.15 -20.11 3.67
CA ASP A 161 -1.49 -18.82 3.41
C ASP A 161 -2.44 -17.66 3.75
N ARG A 162 -1.88 -16.56 4.24
CA ARG A 162 -2.59 -15.30 4.46
C ARG A 162 -2.23 -14.33 3.37
N TYR A 163 -3.23 -13.60 2.90
CA TYR A 163 -3.05 -12.65 1.81
C TYR A 163 -3.34 -11.24 2.26
N ALA A 164 -2.53 -10.28 1.80
CA ALA A 164 -2.76 -8.86 1.95
C ALA A 164 -3.17 -8.27 0.59
N ILE A 165 -4.27 -7.54 0.56
CA ILE A 165 -4.81 -6.93 -0.65
C ILE A 165 -4.88 -5.42 -0.46
N SER A 166 -4.11 -4.67 -1.25
CA SER A 166 -4.21 -3.21 -1.26
C SER A 166 -5.58 -2.77 -1.78
N ALA A 167 -6.34 -2.04 -0.97
CA ALA A 167 -7.62 -1.49 -1.39
C ALA A 167 -7.48 -0.41 -2.48
N LEU A 168 -6.28 0.14 -2.66
CA LEU A 168 -5.97 1.17 -3.64
C LEU A 168 -5.59 0.56 -4.99
N THR A 169 -4.56 -0.30 -5.03
CA THR A 169 -4.01 -0.87 -6.26
C THR A 169 -4.69 -2.18 -6.65
N LYS A 170 -5.38 -2.83 -5.71
CA LYS A 170 -5.99 -4.16 -5.84
C LYS A 170 -4.94 -5.27 -6.04
N GLN A 171 -3.70 -5.00 -5.73
CA GLN A 171 -2.61 -5.97 -5.75
C GLN A 171 -2.80 -6.94 -4.59
N VAL A 172 -2.54 -8.22 -4.85
CA VAL A 172 -2.59 -9.30 -3.87
C VAL A 172 -1.18 -9.80 -3.65
N GLU A 173 -0.76 -9.87 -2.40
CA GLU A 173 0.55 -10.36 -1.98
C GLU A 173 0.38 -11.31 -0.80
N LEU A 174 1.35 -12.16 -0.53
CA LEU A 174 1.38 -12.91 0.72
C LEU A 174 1.62 -11.93 1.87
N LEU A 175 0.90 -12.12 2.98
CA LEU A 175 1.05 -11.24 4.15
C LEU A 175 2.49 -11.23 4.67
N GLU A 176 3.19 -12.37 4.62
CA GLU A 176 4.59 -12.50 5.05
C GLU A 176 5.59 -11.71 4.18
N ASP A 177 5.22 -11.39 2.94
CA ASP A 177 6.05 -10.58 2.04
C ASP A 177 5.99 -9.08 2.37
N ILE A 178 5.06 -8.68 3.26
CA ILE A 178 4.90 -7.30 3.75
C ILE A 178 5.09 -7.28 5.27
N PRO A 179 6.34 -7.31 5.78
CA PRO A 179 6.64 -7.45 7.21
C PRO A 179 5.89 -6.46 8.10
N PRO A 180 5.76 -5.14 7.78
CA PRO A 180 5.02 -4.23 8.65
C PRO A 180 3.54 -4.57 8.81
N LEU A 181 2.89 -5.12 7.76
CA LEU A 181 1.51 -5.61 7.85
C LEU A 181 1.43 -6.91 8.66
N ALA A 182 2.39 -7.82 8.43
CA ALA A 182 2.45 -9.09 9.16
C ALA A 182 2.63 -8.88 10.66
N ASP A 183 3.48 -7.93 11.05
CA ASP A 183 3.75 -7.59 12.45
C ASP A 183 2.54 -6.90 13.12
N ALA A 184 1.80 -6.08 12.37
CA ALA A 184 0.59 -5.41 12.85
C ALA A 184 -0.64 -6.35 12.89
N TYR A 185 -0.61 -7.44 12.11
CA TYR A 185 -1.72 -8.38 12.06
C TYR A 185 -1.79 -9.22 13.32
N THR A 186 -2.92 -9.13 14.01
CA THR A 186 -3.26 -10.03 15.12
C THR A 186 -4.40 -10.93 14.67
N ALA A 187 -4.13 -12.22 14.55
CA ALA A 187 -5.16 -13.19 14.17
C ALA A 187 -6.37 -13.06 15.12
N PRO A 188 -7.61 -13.01 14.59
CA PRO A 188 -8.79 -13.03 15.43
C PRO A 188 -8.77 -14.31 16.28
N ALA A 189 -9.14 -14.19 17.57
CA ALA A 189 -9.17 -15.34 18.47
C ALA A 189 -10.07 -16.42 17.85
N SER A 190 -9.50 -17.61 17.58
CA SER A 190 -10.22 -18.74 16.99
C SER A 190 -11.58 -18.90 17.68
N ARG A 191 -12.64 -18.80 16.91
CA ARG A 191 -13.97 -19.16 17.37
C ARG A 191 -13.94 -20.66 17.68
N ALA A 192 -13.89 -20.97 18.99
CA ALA A 192 -13.98 -22.33 19.50
C ALA A 192 -15.41 -22.86 19.34
#